data_cff72ded35d786817b00eb7ee5ee7eb2
#
_entry.id   cff72ded35d786817b00eb7ee5ee7eb2
#
_cell.length_a   1.000
_cell.length_b   1.000
_cell.length_c   1.000
_cell.angle_alpha   90.00
_cell.angle_beta   90.00
_cell.angle_gamma   90.00
#
_symmetry.space_group_name_H-M   'P 1'
#
loop_
_entity.id
_entity.type
_entity.pdbx_description
1 polymer ?
#
loop_
_entity_poly.entity_id
_entity_poly.type
_entity_poly.pdbx_seq_one_letter_code
_entity_poly.pdbx_strand_id
1 'polypeptide(L)'
;LSLENIIIKKKMIKFIDLSDNFVSSFKLDISKIIFDIISSWSFRNTPLNSDDLKIYSLKIYLLKIFSKKLSQNDIEDIKMLIILDFLRVLIYTKNKNEINLLENKLKNFYDNINNPLRW
;
A
#
# COMPACT_ATOMS: atom_id res chain seq x y z
N LEU A 1 -9.84 -2.17 -0.15
CA LEU A 1 -9.73 -0.84 -0.70
C LEU A 1 -8.33 -0.64 -1.28
N SER A 2 -8.20 -0.12 -2.51
CA SER A 2 -6.93 0.29 -3.11
C SER A 2 -6.98 1.78 -3.47
N LEU A 3 -5.84 2.40 -3.75
CA LEU A 3 -5.81 3.81 -4.13
C LEU A 3 -6.54 4.06 -5.46
N GLU A 4 -6.57 3.08 -6.37
CA GLU A 4 -7.31 3.14 -7.63
C GLU A 4 -8.83 3.31 -7.42
N ASN A 5 -9.34 2.88 -6.27
CA ASN A 5 -10.76 2.91 -5.92
C ASN A 5 -11.16 4.16 -5.11
N ILE A 6 -10.27 5.14 -5.02
CA ILE A 6 -10.50 6.38 -4.30
C ILE A 6 -10.53 7.53 -5.30
N ILE A 7 -11.68 8.18 -5.44
CA ILE A 7 -11.85 9.37 -6.26
C ILE A 7 -11.95 10.59 -5.35
N ILE A 8 -11.05 11.55 -5.57
CA ILE A 8 -11.07 12.83 -4.88
C ILE A 8 -11.52 13.90 -5.87
N LYS A 9 -12.66 14.53 -5.59
CA LYS A 9 -13.18 15.63 -6.40
C LYS A 9 -13.53 16.82 -5.50
N LYS A 10 -12.80 17.91 -5.63
CA LYS A 10 -12.91 19.10 -4.76
C LYS A 10 -12.70 18.71 -3.29
N LYS A 11 -13.77 18.79 -2.46
CA LYS A 11 -13.74 18.42 -1.03
C LYS A 11 -14.45 17.09 -0.74
N MET A 12 -14.82 16.35 -1.78
CA MET A 12 -15.50 15.04 -1.63
C MET A 12 -14.53 13.90 -1.90
N ILE A 13 -14.59 12.88 -1.06
CA ILE A 13 -13.93 11.60 -1.26
C ILE A 13 -15.03 10.59 -1.59
N LYS A 14 -14.89 9.90 -2.72
CA LYS A 14 -15.79 8.85 -3.15
C LYS A 14 -15.01 7.55 -3.30
N PHE A 15 -15.51 6.49 -2.71
CA PHE A 15 -15.01 5.14 -2.89
C PHE A 15 -15.82 4.45 -3.99
N ILE A 16 -15.13 3.77 -4.88
CA ILE A 16 -15.73 2.95 -5.95
C ILE A 16 -15.25 1.52 -5.81
N ASP A 17 -15.96 0.59 -6.45
CA ASP A 17 -15.62 -0.84 -6.47
C ASP A 17 -15.37 -1.43 -5.07
N LEU A 18 -16.27 -1.10 -4.15
CA LEU A 18 -16.29 -1.71 -2.82
C LEU A 18 -16.82 -3.13 -2.99
N SER A 19 -15.92 -4.12 -3.04
CA SER A 19 -16.32 -5.53 -3.03
C SER A 19 -16.78 -5.93 -1.61
N ASP A 20 -17.95 -6.59 -1.53
CA ASP A 20 -18.41 -7.24 -0.32
C ASP A 20 -17.52 -8.48 -0.07
N ASN A 21 -16.43 -8.28 0.61
CA ASN A 21 -15.56 -9.36 1.02
C ASN A 21 -16.12 -10.05 2.27
N PHE A 22 -16.00 -11.37 2.33
CA PHE A 22 -16.40 -12.20 3.47
C PHE A 22 -15.75 -11.80 4.79
N VAL A 23 -14.65 -11.05 4.73
CA VAL A 23 -13.95 -10.53 5.90
C VAL A 23 -13.87 -9.01 5.78
N SER A 24 -14.75 -8.34 6.49
CA SER A 24 -14.68 -6.89 6.65
C SER A 24 -13.77 -6.55 7.81
N SER A 25 -12.56 -6.10 7.52
CA SER A 25 -11.60 -5.64 8.53
C SER A 25 -10.90 -4.38 8.03
N PHE A 26 -10.90 -3.34 8.86
CA PHE A 26 -10.17 -2.11 8.57
C PHE A 26 -8.67 -2.37 8.33
N LYS A 27 -8.11 -3.45 8.91
CA LYS A 27 -6.71 -3.85 8.74
C LYS A 27 -6.41 -4.26 7.30
N LEU A 28 -7.36 -4.94 6.63
CA LEU A 28 -7.26 -5.30 5.21
C LEU A 28 -7.25 -4.05 4.31
N ASP A 29 -8.06 -3.06 4.63
CA ASP A 29 -8.08 -1.82 3.87
C ASP A 29 -6.80 -1.01 4.06
N ILE A 30 -6.32 -0.92 5.31
CA ILE A 30 -5.07 -0.25 5.62
C ILE A 30 -3.89 -0.97 4.97
N SER A 31 -3.81 -2.31 5.02
CA SER A 31 -2.72 -3.07 4.40
C SER A 31 -2.65 -2.83 2.90
N LYS A 32 -3.78 -2.84 2.20
CA LYS A 32 -3.86 -2.56 0.75
C LYS A 32 -3.40 -1.14 0.40
N ILE A 33 -3.81 -0.14 1.18
CA ILE A 33 -3.37 1.25 0.98
C ILE A 33 -1.87 1.35 1.20
N ILE A 34 -1.33 0.75 2.26
CA ILE A 34 0.10 0.78 2.55
C ILE A 34 0.87 0.01 1.48
N PHE A 35 0.39 -1.16 1.05
CA PHE A 35 0.97 -1.92 -0.05
C PHE A 35 1.06 -1.07 -1.33
N ASP A 36 -0.04 -0.42 -1.73
CA ASP A 36 -0.06 0.44 -2.92
C ASP A 36 0.98 1.57 -2.83
N ILE A 37 1.12 2.18 -1.66
CA ILE A 37 2.07 3.27 -1.42
C ILE A 37 3.52 2.76 -1.45
N ILE A 38 3.81 1.61 -0.82
CA ILE A 38 5.15 1.04 -0.74
C ILE A 38 5.60 0.51 -2.10
N SER A 39 4.73 -0.25 -2.77
CA SER A 39 5.00 -0.88 -4.06
C SER A 39 4.93 0.12 -5.22
N SER A 40 4.21 1.24 -5.04
CA SER A 40 3.78 2.16 -6.11
C SER A 40 2.96 1.45 -7.20
N TRP A 41 2.22 0.39 -6.83
CA TRP A 41 1.55 -0.51 -7.77
C TRP A 41 0.49 0.21 -8.61
N SER A 42 -0.33 1.05 -8.00
CA SER A 42 -1.34 1.85 -8.71
C SER A 42 -0.74 2.87 -9.70
N PHE A 43 0.55 3.17 -9.59
CA PHE A 43 1.26 4.13 -10.44
C PHE A 43 2.25 3.47 -11.41
N ARG A 44 2.32 2.14 -11.48
CA ARG A 44 3.31 1.37 -12.28
C ARG A 44 3.35 1.71 -13.78
N ASN A 45 2.22 2.18 -14.32
CA ASN A 45 2.07 2.56 -15.72
C ASN A 45 2.11 4.09 -15.95
N THR A 46 2.35 4.86 -14.89
CA THR A 46 2.43 6.32 -14.97
C THR A 46 3.89 6.73 -15.13
N PRO A 47 4.26 7.51 -16.15
CA PRO A 47 5.63 8.00 -16.25
C PRO A 47 5.97 8.83 -15.03
N LEU A 48 7.16 8.58 -14.47
CA LEU A 48 7.73 9.30 -13.34
C LEU A 48 7.79 10.80 -13.68
N ASN A 49 7.02 11.60 -12.98
CA ASN A 49 6.98 13.06 -13.09
C ASN A 49 7.14 13.68 -11.69
N SER A 50 7.12 15.02 -11.64
CA SER A 50 7.21 15.84 -10.41
C SER A 50 6.23 15.44 -9.28
N ASP A 51 5.29 14.54 -9.53
CA ASP A 51 4.35 14.01 -8.55
C ASP A 51 4.96 12.95 -7.61
N ASP A 52 6.17 12.46 -7.90
CA ASP A 52 6.87 11.49 -7.03
C ASP A 52 7.13 12.06 -5.63
N LEU A 53 7.45 13.35 -5.53
CA LEU A 53 7.62 14.02 -4.24
C LEU A 53 6.30 14.11 -3.46
N LYS A 54 5.18 14.29 -4.15
CA LYS A 54 3.85 14.31 -3.52
C LYS A 54 3.48 12.92 -3.01
N ILE A 55 3.72 11.89 -3.81
CA ILE A 55 3.50 10.48 -3.43
C ILE A 55 4.37 10.11 -2.23
N TYR A 56 5.64 10.49 -2.26
CA TYR A 56 6.55 10.26 -1.15
C TYR A 56 6.12 10.99 0.13
N SER A 57 5.70 12.25 0.01
CA SER A 57 5.19 13.03 1.15
C SER A 57 3.90 12.44 1.72
N LEU A 58 3.00 11.97 0.85
CA LEU A 58 1.79 11.26 1.24
C LEU A 58 2.10 9.95 1.96
N LYS A 59 3.07 9.18 1.46
CA LYS A 59 3.56 7.97 2.11
C LYS A 59 3.99 8.23 3.55
N ILE A 60 4.92 9.17 3.75
CA ILE A 60 5.43 9.52 5.08
C ILE A 60 4.30 9.98 6.01
N TYR A 61 3.40 10.81 5.50
CA TYR A 61 2.27 11.31 6.26
C TYR A 61 1.33 10.19 6.73
N LEU A 62 0.95 9.29 5.83
CA LEU A 62 0.05 8.16 6.14
C LEU A 62 0.71 7.17 7.11
N LEU A 63 1.96 6.81 6.88
CA LEU A 63 2.70 5.92 7.79
C LEU A 63 2.84 6.52 9.20
N LYS A 64 3.04 7.84 9.28
CA LYS A 64 3.09 8.56 10.56
C LYS A 64 1.74 8.56 11.29
N ILE A 65 0.62 8.71 10.54
CA ILE A 65 -0.72 8.61 11.13
C ILE A 65 -0.96 7.18 11.65
N PHE A 66 -0.69 6.18 10.83
CA PHE A 66 -0.92 4.78 11.20
C PHE A 66 -0.09 4.37 12.41
N SER A 67 1.21 4.72 12.46
CA SER A 67 2.06 4.41 13.61
C SER A 67 1.59 5.07 14.91
N LYS A 68 0.83 6.17 14.85
CA LYS A 68 0.30 6.86 16.03
C LYS A 68 -1.09 6.37 16.46
N LYS A 69 -1.87 5.84 15.53
CA LYS A 69 -3.29 5.53 15.77
C LYS A 69 -3.56 4.05 15.96
N LEU A 70 -2.67 3.20 15.47
CA LEU A 70 -2.81 1.75 15.56
C LEU A 70 -2.14 1.21 16.83
N SER A 71 -2.73 0.18 17.42
CA SER A 71 -2.07 -0.59 18.47
C SER A 71 -0.91 -1.39 17.89
N GLN A 72 0.01 -1.84 18.75
CA GLN A 72 1.13 -2.69 18.31
C GLN A 72 0.62 -4.00 17.66
N ASN A 73 -0.43 -4.60 18.21
CA ASN A 73 -1.02 -5.81 17.64
C ASN A 73 -1.62 -5.56 16.25
N ASP A 74 -2.28 -4.41 16.05
CA ASP A 74 -2.80 -4.05 14.72
C ASP A 74 -1.66 -3.85 13.71
N ILE A 75 -0.56 -3.26 14.13
CA ILE A 75 0.62 -3.07 13.29
C ILE A 75 1.22 -4.42 12.87
N GLU A 76 1.33 -5.38 13.78
CA GLU A 76 1.84 -6.72 13.46
C GLU A 76 0.91 -7.45 12.47
N ASP A 77 -0.40 -7.40 12.68
CA ASP A 77 -1.37 -7.98 11.76
C ASP A 77 -1.27 -7.33 10.37
N ILE A 78 -1.16 -6.00 10.31
CA ILE A 78 -1.04 -5.26 9.05
C ILE A 78 0.26 -5.61 8.32
N LYS A 79 1.39 -5.79 9.01
CA LYS A 79 2.64 -6.26 8.41
C LYS A 79 2.45 -7.59 7.67
N MET A 80 1.81 -8.54 8.31
CA MET A 80 1.51 -9.84 7.71
C MET A 80 0.60 -9.71 6.49
N LEU A 81 -0.42 -8.87 6.57
CA LEU A 81 -1.34 -8.62 5.46
C LEU A 81 -0.63 -7.94 4.27
N ILE A 82 0.30 -7.01 4.51
CA ILE A 82 1.12 -6.40 3.46
C ILE A 82 1.96 -7.45 2.72
N ILE A 83 2.61 -8.36 3.46
CA ILE A 83 3.37 -9.46 2.86
C ILE A 83 2.45 -10.32 1.97
N LEU A 84 1.26 -10.66 2.47
CA LEU A 84 0.27 -11.42 1.69
C LEU A 84 -0.18 -10.66 0.44
N ASP A 85 -0.34 -9.34 0.50
CA ASP A 85 -0.66 -8.51 -0.67
C ASP A 85 0.46 -8.53 -1.71
N PHE A 86 1.74 -8.45 -1.29
CA PHE A 86 2.88 -8.63 -2.19
C PHE A 86 2.87 -10.00 -2.87
N LEU A 87 2.71 -11.08 -2.10
CA LEU A 87 2.69 -12.44 -2.63
C LEU A 87 1.52 -12.64 -3.60
N ARG A 88 0.34 -12.15 -3.26
CA ARG A 88 -0.82 -12.20 -4.13
C ARG A 88 -0.56 -11.53 -5.47
N VAL A 89 -0.01 -10.33 -5.47
CA VAL A 89 0.25 -9.59 -6.71
C VAL A 89 1.35 -10.27 -7.53
N LEU A 90 2.43 -10.76 -6.89
CA LEU A 90 3.50 -11.49 -7.57
C LEU A 90 3.00 -12.71 -8.33
N ILE A 91 2.05 -13.48 -7.76
CA ILE A 91 1.49 -14.69 -8.42
C ILE A 91 0.78 -14.33 -9.74
N TYR A 92 0.12 -13.18 -9.82
CA TYR A 92 -0.63 -12.77 -11.01
C TYR A 92 0.18 -11.91 -11.99
N THR A 93 1.35 -11.41 -11.57
CA THR A 93 2.21 -10.56 -12.40
C THR A 93 3.01 -11.41 -13.38
N LYS A 94 2.89 -11.09 -14.69
CA LYS A 94 3.60 -11.80 -15.78
C LYS A 94 4.80 -11.02 -16.31
N ASN A 95 4.83 -9.72 -16.07
CA ASN A 95 5.89 -8.84 -16.56
C ASN A 95 7.13 -8.97 -15.66
N LYS A 96 8.25 -9.40 -16.23
CA LYS A 96 9.50 -9.61 -15.51
C LYS A 96 10.03 -8.35 -14.81
N ASN A 97 9.86 -7.18 -15.42
CA ASN A 97 10.30 -5.92 -14.80
C ASN A 97 9.45 -5.56 -13.57
N GLU A 98 8.15 -5.82 -13.65
CA GLU A 98 7.24 -5.62 -12.52
C GLU A 98 7.51 -6.62 -11.40
N ILE A 99 7.81 -7.87 -11.73
CA ILE A 99 8.22 -8.89 -10.75
C ILE A 99 9.48 -8.43 -10.01
N ASN A 100 10.53 -8.06 -10.72
CA ASN A 100 11.77 -7.59 -10.13
C ASN A 100 11.55 -6.34 -9.24
N LEU A 101 10.66 -5.43 -9.67
CA LEU A 101 10.30 -4.25 -8.88
C LEU A 101 9.63 -4.67 -7.57
N LEU A 102 8.63 -5.54 -7.63
CA LEU A 102 7.90 -6.01 -6.46
C LEU A 102 8.79 -6.77 -5.49
N GLU A 103 9.68 -7.64 -5.99
CA GLU A 103 10.64 -8.37 -5.16
C GLU A 103 11.58 -7.42 -4.42
N ASN A 104 12.11 -6.40 -5.10
CA ASN A 104 12.94 -5.39 -4.48
C ASN A 104 12.20 -4.57 -3.41
N LYS A 105 10.93 -4.23 -3.68
CA LYS A 105 10.09 -3.50 -2.73
C LYS A 105 9.73 -4.37 -1.51
N LEU A 106 9.40 -5.63 -1.73
CA LEU A 106 9.14 -6.60 -0.66
C LEU A 106 10.38 -6.79 0.22
N LYS A 107 11.56 -6.96 -0.39
CA LYS A 107 12.83 -7.07 0.34
C LYS A 107 13.06 -5.82 1.20
N ASN A 108 12.95 -4.63 0.62
CA ASN A 108 13.12 -3.38 1.36
C ASN A 108 12.12 -3.26 2.53
N PHE A 109 10.87 -3.65 2.30
CA PHE A 109 9.86 -3.68 3.35
C PHE A 109 10.25 -4.63 4.48
N TYR A 110 10.69 -5.85 4.15
CA TYR A 110 11.10 -6.87 5.11
C TYR A 110 12.31 -6.43 5.94
N ASP A 111 13.33 -5.86 5.30
CA ASP A 111 14.53 -5.35 5.95
C ASP A 111 14.22 -4.21 6.94
N ASN A 112 13.14 -3.48 6.72
CA ASN A 112 12.68 -2.36 7.55
C ASN A 112 11.38 -2.66 8.33
N ILE A 113 10.99 -3.93 8.44
CA ILE A 113 9.66 -4.33 8.95
C ILE A 113 9.34 -3.80 10.34
N ASN A 114 10.37 -3.62 11.18
CA ASN A 114 10.21 -3.09 12.54
C ASN A 114 10.25 -1.56 12.63
N ASN A 115 10.41 -0.88 11.51
CA ASN A 115 10.39 0.58 11.46
C ASN A 115 9.36 1.09 10.42
N PRO A 116 8.08 1.26 10.82
CA PRO A 116 7.01 1.66 9.91
C PRO A 116 7.28 2.94 9.11
N LEU A 117 8.12 3.84 9.62
CA LEU A 117 8.47 5.08 8.92
C LEU A 117 9.44 4.86 7.75
N ARG A 118 10.01 3.64 7.64
CA ARG A 118 10.94 3.24 6.57
C ARG A 118 10.35 2.21 5.59
N TRP A 119 9.11 1.85 5.76
CA TRP A 119 8.42 0.95 4.83
C TRP A 119 8.34 1.48 3.41
#